data_cf3f69c25876154ead82f2b54b6b6609
#
_entry.id   cf3f69c25876154ead82f2b54b6b6609
#
_cell.length_a   1.000
_cell.length_b   1.000
_cell.length_c   1.000
_cell.angle_alpha   90.00
_cell.angle_beta   90.00
_cell.angle_gamma   90.00
#
_symmetry.space_group_name_H-M   'P 1'
#
loop_
_entity.id
_entity.type
_entity.pdbx_description
1 polymer ?
#
loop_
_entity_poly.entity_id
_entity_poly.type
_entity_poly.pdbx_seq_one_letter_code
_entity_poly.pdbx_strand_id
1 'polypeptide(L)'
;MDKLKELLSKDSIYEYENLNKNSKQINASVFLPVIFKNGDYSILLLKRSKNLSAHSDEICLPGGTFEENDFNLLNTAYREMTEETGVAQDNVKLISSLSKENTRTGYIIQPFVVLLKENVKIKVDGKEIIDYMFLSIPEFINNNNIRDYYFLSNNLLISKPAYIINNQLIWGATASIIKEFLSIINADNETNKK
;
A
#
# COMPACT_ATOMS: atom_id res chain seq x y z
N MET A 1 -11.26 -6.10 14.48
CA MET A 1 -10.02 -6.93 14.70
C MET A 1 -10.20 -8.38 14.28
N ASP A 2 -11.34 -9.04 14.55
CA ASP A 2 -11.54 -10.45 14.21
C ASP A 2 -11.53 -10.71 12.70
N LYS A 3 -12.14 -9.82 11.91
CA LYS A 3 -12.13 -9.90 10.44
C LYS A 3 -10.74 -9.72 9.85
N LEU A 4 -9.90 -8.87 10.46
CA LEU A 4 -8.50 -8.75 10.06
C LEU A 4 -7.75 -10.07 10.30
N LYS A 5 -7.92 -10.69 11.47
CA LYS A 5 -7.32 -11.99 11.77
C LYS A 5 -7.82 -13.06 10.80
N GLU A 6 -9.12 -13.08 10.49
CA GLU A 6 -9.71 -13.98 9.51
C GLU A 6 -9.10 -13.77 8.11
N LEU A 7 -8.99 -12.50 7.64
CA LEU A 7 -8.36 -12.17 6.37
C LEU A 7 -6.91 -12.65 6.33
N LEU A 8 -6.13 -12.34 7.37
CA LEU A 8 -4.70 -12.68 7.44
C LEU A 8 -4.44 -14.19 7.58
N SER A 9 -5.43 -14.99 8.01
CA SER A 9 -5.32 -16.44 8.11
C SER A 9 -5.51 -17.17 6.78
N LYS A 10 -6.16 -16.53 5.79
CA LYS A 10 -6.46 -17.14 4.49
C LYS A 10 -5.20 -17.31 3.66
N ASP A 11 -5.16 -18.39 2.88
CA ASP A 11 -4.20 -18.55 1.79
C ASP A 11 -4.87 -18.05 0.51
N SER A 12 -4.23 -17.11 -0.16
CA SER A 12 -4.76 -16.53 -1.39
C SER A 12 -4.07 -17.09 -2.61
N ILE A 13 -4.87 -17.42 -3.61
CA ILE A 13 -4.40 -17.69 -4.97
C ILE A 13 -4.67 -16.43 -5.78
N TYR A 14 -3.63 -15.85 -6.36
CA TYR A 14 -3.76 -14.74 -7.29
C TYR A 14 -3.78 -15.27 -8.72
N GLU A 15 -4.86 -14.99 -9.44
CA GLU A 15 -4.93 -15.27 -10.86
C GLU A 15 -4.20 -14.17 -11.63
N TYR A 16 -3.18 -14.57 -12.40
CA TYR A 16 -2.34 -13.64 -13.15
C TYR A 16 -3.11 -13.08 -14.36
N GLU A 17 -3.20 -11.78 -14.44
CA GLU A 17 -3.73 -11.09 -15.62
C GLU A 17 -2.63 -10.91 -16.67
N ASN A 18 -2.98 -11.15 -17.94
CA ASN A 18 -2.12 -10.78 -19.05
C ASN A 18 -2.06 -9.26 -19.19
N LEU A 19 -0.89 -8.68 -18.96
CA LEU A 19 -0.68 -7.25 -19.13
C LEU A 19 -0.75 -6.86 -20.60
N ASN A 20 -1.59 -5.90 -20.93
CA ASN A 20 -1.66 -5.37 -22.30
C ASN A 20 -0.44 -4.48 -22.57
N LYS A 21 0.58 -5.03 -23.21
CA LYS A 21 1.83 -4.35 -23.57
C LYS A 21 1.64 -3.16 -24.52
N ASN A 22 0.49 -3.04 -25.19
CA ASN A 22 0.19 -1.96 -26.13
C ASN A 22 -0.58 -0.78 -25.50
N SER A 23 -0.84 -0.79 -24.20
CA SER A 23 -1.51 0.31 -23.54
C SER A 23 -0.53 1.47 -23.31
N LYS A 24 -1.02 2.71 -23.46
CA LYS A 24 -0.27 3.92 -23.03
C LYS A 24 -0.16 4.03 -21.50
N GLN A 25 -0.76 3.12 -20.77
CA GLN A 25 -0.81 3.10 -19.31
C GLN A 25 0.42 2.37 -18.77
N ILE A 26 0.99 2.94 -17.71
CA ILE A 26 2.16 2.38 -17.02
C ILE A 26 1.64 1.46 -15.91
N ASN A 27 1.92 0.17 -16.03
CA ASN A 27 1.57 -0.78 -14.99
C ASN A 27 2.56 -0.69 -13.83
N ALA A 28 2.04 -0.69 -12.62
CA ALA A 28 2.81 -0.68 -11.38
C ALA A 28 2.17 -1.64 -10.37
N SER A 29 2.93 -1.99 -9.36
CA SER A 29 2.44 -2.84 -8.28
C SER A 29 3.03 -2.42 -6.95
N VAL A 30 2.23 -2.54 -5.89
CA VAL A 30 2.65 -2.23 -4.51
C VAL A 30 2.21 -3.32 -3.55
N PHE A 31 2.97 -3.54 -2.50
CA PHE A 31 2.49 -4.23 -1.33
C PHE A 31 1.86 -3.27 -0.33
N LEU A 32 0.77 -3.70 0.33
CA LEU A 32 0.29 -3.19 1.60
C LEU A 32 0.75 -4.18 2.68
N PRO A 33 1.93 -3.96 3.29
CA PRO A 33 2.51 -4.92 4.20
C PRO A 33 1.95 -4.72 5.61
N VAL A 34 1.26 -5.74 6.10
CA VAL A 34 0.76 -5.80 7.48
C VAL A 34 1.74 -6.60 8.33
N ILE A 35 1.98 -6.15 9.54
CA ILE A 35 2.83 -6.84 10.53
C ILE A 35 2.18 -6.76 11.90
N PHE A 36 2.29 -7.83 12.70
CA PHE A 36 1.95 -7.77 14.11
C PHE A 36 3.13 -7.28 14.92
N LYS A 37 2.97 -6.14 15.60
CA LYS A 37 4.04 -5.49 16.34
C LYS A 37 3.50 -4.74 17.54
N ASN A 38 4.18 -4.83 18.69
CA ASN A 38 3.80 -4.14 19.93
C ASN A 38 2.34 -4.40 20.37
N GLY A 39 1.82 -5.61 20.12
CA GLY A 39 0.46 -6.00 20.52
C GLY A 39 -0.63 -5.60 19.52
N ASP A 40 -0.28 -4.98 18.39
CA ASP A 40 -1.26 -4.56 17.39
C ASP A 40 -0.79 -4.81 15.94
N TYR A 41 -1.72 -4.82 15.00
CA TYR A 41 -1.38 -4.86 13.59
C TYR A 41 -1.03 -3.45 13.08
N SER A 42 0.06 -3.37 12.35
CA SER A 42 0.59 -2.13 11.77
C SER A 42 0.85 -2.29 10.28
N ILE A 43 0.81 -1.19 9.56
CA ILE A 43 1.18 -1.11 8.14
C ILE A 43 2.60 -0.56 8.05
N LEU A 44 3.46 -1.23 7.27
CA LEU A 44 4.77 -0.70 6.91
C LEU A 44 4.61 0.34 5.81
N LEU A 45 5.13 1.52 6.05
CA LEU A 45 5.22 2.61 5.08
C LEU A 45 6.67 3.06 4.94
N LEU A 46 6.99 3.58 3.78
CA LEU A 46 8.31 4.03 3.39
C LEU A 46 8.34 5.55 3.22
N LYS A 47 9.46 6.17 3.52
CA LYS A 47 9.72 7.59 3.30
C LYS A 47 10.64 7.76 2.10
N ARG A 48 10.15 8.42 1.05
CA ARG A 48 10.93 8.72 -0.15
C ARG A 48 11.94 9.84 0.08
N SER A 49 13.05 9.75 -0.63
CA SER A 49 14.11 10.76 -0.58
C SER A 49 13.63 12.11 -1.14
N LYS A 50 14.10 13.19 -0.52
CA LYS A 50 13.88 14.57 -1.01
C LYS A 50 14.58 14.86 -2.34
N ASN A 51 15.57 14.05 -2.70
CA ASN A 51 16.38 14.25 -3.89
C ASN A 51 15.77 13.65 -5.17
N LEU A 52 14.61 13.00 -5.07
CA LEU A 52 13.92 12.42 -6.22
C LEU A 52 13.22 13.50 -7.04
N SER A 53 13.20 13.31 -8.36
CA SER A 53 12.53 14.24 -9.31
C SER A 53 11.00 14.17 -9.21
N ALA A 54 10.44 13.05 -8.76
CA ALA A 54 9.01 12.84 -8.59
C ALA A 54 8.72 12.20 -7.23
N HIS A 55 7.56 12.55 -6.63
CA HIS A 55 7.12 12.00 -5.35
C HIS A 55 8.14 12.14 -4.21
N SER A 56 8.93 13.23 -4.24
CA SER A 56 9.96 13.50 -3.23
C SER A 56 9.34 13.80 -1.87
N ASP A 57 9.97 13.29 -0.80
CA ASP A 57 9.54 13.48 0.61
C ASP A 57 8.16 12.89 0.95
N GLU A 58 7.55 12.10 0.04
CA GLU A 58 6.25 11.47 0.25
C GLU A 58 6.36 10.18 1.06
N ILE A 59 5.25 9.84 1.74
CA ILE A 59 5.06 8.54 2.38
C ILE A 59 4.36 7.61 1.38
N CYS A 60 4.91 6.44 1.16
CA CYS A 60 4.39 5.48 0.19
C CYS A 60 4.34 4.04 0.74
N LEU A 61 3.62 3.19 0.03
CA LEU A 61 3.72 1.74 0.12
C LEU A 61 4.95 1.26 -0.68
N PRO A 62 5.63 0.19 -0.28
CA PRO A 62 6.70 -0.41 -1.10
C PRO A 62 6.16 -0.90 -2.44
N GLY A 63 6.88 -0.59 -3.51
CA GLY A 63 6.47 -0.95 -4.85
C GLY A 63 6.93 0.01 -5.94
N GLY A 64 6.71 -0.41 -7.20
CA GLY A 64 7.14 0.36 -8.36
C GLY A 64 6.58 -0.13 -9.67
N THR A 65 7.22 0.23 -10.75
CA THR A 65 6.79 -0.06 -12.12
C THR A 65 7.13 -1.49 -12.53
N PHE A 66 6.23 -2.06 -13.33
CA PHE A 66 6.46 -3.36 -13.96
C PHE A 66 7.64 -3.29 -14.94
N GLU A 67 8.56 -4.22 -14.80
CA GLU A 67 9.65 -4.45 -15.73
C GLU A 67 9.45 -5.77 -16.50
N GLU A 68 10.02 -5.88 -17.69
CA GLU A 68 9.82 -7.07 -18.53
C GLU A 68 10.25 -8.39 -17.87
N ASN A 69 11.25 -8.33 -16.99
CA ASN A 69 11.76 -9.48 -16.25
C ASN A 69 10.88 -9.90 -15.06
N ASP A 70 9.88 -9.11 -14.70
CA ASP A 70 9.03 -9.40 -13.54
C ASP A 70 8.01 -10.53 -13.77
N PHE A 71 7.79 -10.96 -15.02
CA PHE A 71 6.75 -11.91 -15.44
C PHE A 71 5.31 -11.45 -15.15
N ASN A 72 5.03 -10.89 -13.96
CA ASN A 72 3.72 -10.42 -13.53
C ASN A 72 3.84 -9.37 -12.43
N LEU A 73 2.72 -8.69 -12.12
CA LEU A 73 2.67 -7.60 -11.14
C LEU A 73 2.96 -8.03 -9.70
N LEU A 74 2.70 -9.28 -9.34
CA LEU A 74 3.06 -9.78 -8.01
C LEU A 74 4.58 -9.89 -7.86
N ASN A 75 5.28 -10.36 -8.91
CA ASN A 75 6.73 -10.41 -8.93
C ASN A 75 7.36 -9.00 -8.89
N THR A 76 6.74 -8.01 -9.58
CA THR A 76 7.12 -6.60 -9.43
C THR A 76 7.10 -6.17 -7.97
N ALA A 77 5.99 -6.42 -7.27
CA ALA A 77 5.87 -6.03 -5.87
C ALA A 77 6.90 -6.74 -4.96
N TYR A 78 7.23 -8.01 -5.21
CA TYR A 78 8.28 -8.73 -4.48
C TYR A 78 9.68 -8.16 -4.77
N ARG A 79 10.02 -7.86 -6.04
CA ARG A 79 11.29 -7.27 -6.41
C ARG A 79 11.48 -5.92 -5.71
N GLU A 80 10.53 -5.03 -5.87
CA GLU A 80 10.55 -3.69 -5.28
C GLU A 80 10.62 -3.73 -3.74
N MET A 81 9.83 -4.59 -3.10
CA MET A 81 9.90 -4.79 -1.65
C MET A 81 11.31 -5.20 -1.20
N THR A 82 11.96 -6.07 -1.96
CA THR A 82 13.33 -6.52 -1.65
C THR A 82 14.34 -5.40 -1.88
N GLU A 83 14.25 -4.66 -2.97
CA GLU A 83 15.16 -3.57 -3.34
C GLU A 83 15.07 -2.40 -2.35
N GLU A 84 13.84 -1.98 -2.02
CA GLU A 84 13.58 -0.83 -1.17
C GLU A 84 13.79 -1.10 0.33
N THR A 85 13.57 -2.35 0.79
CA THR A 85 13.50 -2.67 2.22
C THR A 85 14.43 -3.80 2.67
N GLY A 86 15.07 -4.50 1.75
CA GLY A 86 15.88 -5.68 2.05
C GLY A 86 15.08 -6.90 2.53
N VAL A 87 13.75 -6.85 2.47
CA VAL A 87 12.87 -7.96 2.93
C VAL A 87 12.83 -9.05 1.86
N ALA A 88 13.36 -10.23 2.19
CA ALA A 88 13.30 -11.39 1.31
C ALA A 88 11.86 -11.95 1.21
N GLN A 89 11.53 -12.52 0.06
CA GLN A 89 10.21 -13.08 -0.26
C GLN A 89 9.71 -14.08 0.78
N ASP A 90 10.59 -14.91 1.35
CA ASP A 90 10.26 -15.89 2.39
C ASP A 90 9.70 -15.28 3.69
N ASN A 91 9.85 -13.96 3.87
CA ASN A 91 9.31 -13.23 5.01
C ASN A 91 7.95 -12.59 4.70
N VAL A 92 7.41 -12.81 3.50
CA VAL A 92 6.20 -12.15 2.98
C VAL A 92 5.17 -13.21 2.60
N LYS A 93 4.04 -13.24 3.29
CA LYS A 93 2.88 -14.10 2.95
C LYS A 93 1.87 -13.27 2.19
N LEU A 94 1.54 -13.65 0.93
CA LEU A 94 0.43 -13.05 0.19
C LEU A 94 -0.92 -13.39 0.87
N ILE A 95 -1.76 -12.38 1.06
CA ILE A 95 -3.09 -12.51 1.68
C ILE A 95 -4.21 -12.28 0.65
N SER A 96 -4.17 -11.19 -0.09
CA SER A 96 -5.17 -10.86 -1.12
C SER A 96 -4.66 -9.80 -2.08
N SER A 97 -5.36 -9.63 -3.19
CA SER A 97 -5.27 -8.43 -4.01
C SER A 97 -6.36 -7.44 -3.64
N LEU A 98 -6.13 -6.16 -3.89
CA LEU A 98 -7.12 -5.09 -3.81
C LEU A 98 -7.48 -4.59 -5.22
N SER A 99 -8.46 -3.69 -5.30
CA SER A 99 -8.84 -3.05 -6.56
C SER A 99 -7.67 -2.24 -7.13
N LYS A 100 -7.57 -2.20 -8.45
CA LYS A 100 -6.57 -1.37 -9.12
C LYS A 100 -6.82 0.11 -8.86
N GLU A 101 -5.79 0.84 -8.48
CA GLU A 101 -5.84 2.29 -8.31
C GLU A 101 -5.29 2.98 -9.57
N ASN A 102 -6.10 3.84 -10.18
CA ASN A 102 -5.70 4.64 -11.33
C ASN A 102 -5.19 6.01 -10.87
N THR A 103 -3.95 6.35 -11.23
CA THR A 103 -3.36 7.62 -10.88
C THR A 103 -3.59 8.67 -11.97
N ARG A 104 -3.50 9.94 -11.60
CA ARG A 104 -3.58 11.06 -12.56
C ARG A 104 -2.39 11.10 -13.52
N THR A 105 -1.29 10.50 -13.14
CA THR A 105 -0.03 10.46 -13.92
C THR A 105 0.01 9.29 -14.90
N GLY A 106 -1.10 8.54 -15.05
CA GLY A 106 -1.24 7.47 -16.05
C GLY A 106 -0.80 6.09 -15.56
N TYR A 107 -0.52 5.93 -14.27
CA TYR A 107 -0.22 4.62 -13.69
C TYR A 107 -1.50 3.87 -13.35
N ILE A 108 -1.48 2.56 -13.58
CA ILE A 108 -2.43 1.59 -13.03
C ILE A 108 -1.66 0.79 -11.99
N ILE A 109 -2.00 0.97 -10.73
CA ILE A 109 -1.33 0.30 -9.60
C ILE A 109 -2.18 -0.90 -9.17
N GLN A 110 -1.58 -2.10 -9.16
CA GLN A 110 -2.16 -3.30 -8.55
C GLN A 110 -1.64 -3.44 -7.12
N PRO A 111 -2.48 -3.24 -6.10
CA PRO A 111 -2.07 -3.46 -4.72
C PRO A 111 -2.29 -4.90 -4.30
N PHE A 112 -1.37 -5.42 -3.47
CA PHE A 112 -1.49 -6.70 -2.79
C PHE A 112 -1.34 -6.52 -1.27
N VAL A 113 -2.23 -7.12 -0.51
CA VAL A 113 -2.11 -7.20 0.95
C VAL A 113 -1.21 -8.39 1.28
N VAL A 114 -0.19 -8.13 2.09
CA VAL A 114 0.74 -9.16 2.54
C VAL A 114 0.94 -9.11 4.05
N LEU A 115 1.20 -10.27 4.64
CA LEU A 115 1.58 -10.39 6.05
C LEU A 115 3.09 -10.63 6.14
N LEU A 116 3.78 -9.77 6.88
CA LEU A 116 5.20 -9.91 7.18
C LEU A 116 5.41 -10.77 8.43
N LYS A 117 6.51 -11.54 8.48
CA LYS A 117 6.94 -12.19 9.71
C LYS A 117 7.27 -11.15 10.78
N GLU A 118 6.92 -11.42 12.04
CA GLU A 118 7.05 -10.46 13.16
C GLU A 118 8.49 -10.00 13.40
N ASN A 119 9.47 -10.84 13.12
CA ASN A 119 10.89 -10.57 13.36
C ASN A 119 11.63 -10.05 12.12
N VAL A 120 10.90 -9.66 11.06
CA VAL A 120 11.51 -9.14 9.85
C VAL A 120 12.36 -7.89 10.14
N LYS A 121 13.54 -7.84 9.55
CA LYS A 121 14.44 -6.68 9.63
C LYS A 121 14.28 -5.85 8.36
N ILE A 122 14.00 -4.57 8.54
CA ILE A 122 13.93 -3.60 7.45
C ILE A 122 15.28 -2.90 7.32
N LYS A 123 15.81 -2.86 6.11
CA LYS A 123 17.03 -2.11 5.76
C LYS A 123 16.73 -1.37 4.46
N VAL A 124 16.38 -0.10 4.58
CA VAL A 124 16.13 0.76 3.40
C VAL A 124 17.39 0.94 2.57
N ASP A 125 17.22 1.16 1.26
CA ASP A 125 18.32 1.33 0.30
C ASP A 125 19.14 2.60 0.52
N GLY A 126 18.57 3.61 1.19
CA GLY A 126 19.20 4.89 1.54
C GLY A 126 19.36 5.85 0.36
N LYS A 127 18.88 5.50 -0.83
CA LYS A 127 18.94 6.30 -2.05
C LYS A 127 17.56 6.82 -2.44
N GLU A 128 16.68 5.91 -2.78
CA GLU A 128 15.29 6.20 -3.11
C GLU A 128 14.43 6.26 -1.86
N ILE A 129 14.60 5.31 -0.97
CA ILE A 129 13.93 5.22 0.33
C ILE A 129 14.95 5.54 1.43
N ILE A 130 14.65 6.56 2.23
CA ILE A 130 15.55 7.06 3.29
C ILE A 130 15.15 6.62 4.68
N ASP A 131 13.87 6.25 4.88
CA ASP A 131 13.34 5.87 6.19
C ASP A 131 12.10 5.00 6.02
N TYR A 132 11.67 4.36 7.09
CA TYR A 132 10.44 3.59 7.15
C TYR A 132 9.74 3.78 8.49
N MET A 133 8.43 3.49 8.52
CA MET A 133 7.63 3.56 9.72
C MET A 133 6.60 2.44 9.78
N PHE A 134 6.23 2.05 10.98
CA PHE A 134 5.08 1.20 11.25
C PHE A 134 3.98 2.06 11.88
N LEU A 135 2.86 2.19 11.20
CA LEU A 135 1.69 2.88 11.73
C LEU A 135 0.61 1.86 12.05
N SER A 136 0.10 1.90 13.26
CA SER A 136 -0.90 0.93 13.70
C SER A 136 -2.25 1.12 12.99
N ILE A 137 -2.96 0.03 12.72
CA ILE A 137 -4.28 0.11 12.08
C ILE A 137 -5.26 0.98 12.86
N PRO A 138 -5.31 0.94 14.21
CA PRO A 138 -6.10 1.88 15.00
C PRO A 138 -5.84 3.36 14.71
N GLU A 139 -4.59 3.76 14.43
CA GLU A 139 -4.28 5.15 14.07
C GLU A 139 -4.96 5.58 12.77
N PHE A 140 -5.07 4.69 11.79
CA PHE A 140 -5.78 4.97 10.51
C PHE A 140 -7.31 5.02 10.68
N ILE A 141 -7.87 4.32 11.67
CA ILE A 141 -9.32 4.29 11.94
C ILE A 141 -9.73 5.52 12.77
N ASN A 142 -8.81 6.13 13.49
CA ASN A 142 -9.08 7.32 14.29
C ASN A 142 -9.52 8.49 13.41
N ASN A 143 -10.76 8.95 13.57
CA ASN A 143 -11.35 10.04 12.78
C ASN A 143 -10.55 11.35 12.88
N ASN A 144 -9.80 11.58 13.97
CA ASN A 144 -8.94 12.74 14.12
C ASN A 144 -7.76 12.76 13.14
N ASN A 145 -7.41 11.62 12.56
CA ASN A 145 -6.31 11.47 11.61
C ASN A 145 -6.77 11.50 10.16
N ILE A 146 -8.08 11.35 9.90
CA ILE A 146 -8.64 11.28 8.55
C ILE A 146 -8.86 12.70 8.02
N ARG A 147 -8.53 12.91 6.76
CA ARG A 147 -8.73 14.15 6.00
C ARG A 147 -9.24 13.82 4.62
N ASP A 148 -9.87 14.79 4.00
CA ASP A 148 -10.13 14.78 2.57
C ASP A 148 -9.29 15.85 1.90
N TYR A 149 -8.63 15.52 0.80
CA TYR A 149 -8.04 16.53 -0.04
C TYR A 149 -8.79 16.63 -1.37
N TYR A 150 -8.89 17.83 -1.89
CA TYR A 150 -9.69 18.14 -3.05
C TYR A 150 -8.82 18.64 -4.19
N PHE A 151 -9.12 18.18 -5.40
CA PHE A 151 -8.46 18.64 -6.61
C PHE A 151 -9.41 18.69 -7.79
N LEU A 152 -9.10 19.51 -8.78
CA LEU A 152 -9.87 19.59 -10.04
C LEU A 152 -9.35 18.56 -11.03
N SER A 153 -10.25 17.76 -11.61
CA SER A 153 -10.00 16.88 -12.72
C SER A 153 -11.13 17.04 -13.74
N ASN A 154 -10.80 17.40 -14.98
CA ASN A 154 -11.79 17.68 -16.04
C ASN A 154 -12.91 18.63 -15.59
N ASN A 155 -12.57 19.71 -14.89
CA ASN A 155 -13.47 20.70 -14.29
C ASN A 155 -14.44 20.14 -13.21
N LEU A 156 -14.21 18.91 -12.73
CA LEU A 156 -14.94 18.32 -11.62
C LEU A 156 -14.08 18.37 -10.35
N LEU A 157 -14.67 18.79 -9.24
CA LEU A 157 -14.02 18.73 -7.94
C LEU A 157 -14.07 17.29 -7.44
N ILE A 158 -12.90 16.67 -7.29
CA ILE A 158 -12.76 15.29 -6.81
C ILE A 158 -12.17 15.32 -5.40
N SER A 159 -12.79 14.54 -4.49
CA SER A 159 -12.27 14.29 -3.16
C SER A 159 -11.55 12.95 -3.13
N LYS A 160 -10.41 12.92 -2.45
CA LYS A 160 -9.63 11.70 -2.16
C LYS A 160 -9.27 11.68 -0.67
N PRO A 161 -9.10 10.49 -0.07
CA PRO A 161 -8.69 10.38 1.32
C PRO A 161 -7.25 10.85 1.52
N ALA A 162 -6.98 11.34 2.72
CA ALA A 162 -5.65 11.57 3.25
C ALA A 162 -5.63 11.25 4.75
N TYR A 163 -4.44 10.98 5.30
CA TYR A 163 -4.24 10.75 6.72
C TYR A 163 -3.11 11.65 7.21
N ILE A 164 -3.25 12.20 8.42
CA ILE A 164 -2.19 12.89 9.13
C ILE A 164 -1.93 12.13 10.43
N ILE A 165 -0.85 11.37 10.46
CA ILE A 165 -0.47 10.52 11.59
C ILE A 165 0.97 10.85 11.94
N ASN A 166 1.25 11.16 13.22
CA ASN A 166 2.59 11.49 13.70
C ASN A 166 3.29 12.57 12.86
N ASN A 167 2.56 13.63 12.47
CA ASN A 167 3.00 14.70 11.59
C ASN A 167 3.44 14.27 10.18
N GLN A 168 3.07 13.07 9.76
CA GLN A 168 3.27 12.59 8.39
C GLN A 168 1.95 12.68 7.62
N LEU A 169 2.02 13.25 6.43
CA LEU A 169 0.90 13.29 5.49
C LEU A 169 0.97 12.05 4.58
N ILE A 170 -0.08 11.25 4.60
CA ILE A 170 -0.27 10.10 3.72
C ILE A 170 -1.45 10.45 2.81
N TRP A 171 -1.24 10.45 1.50
CA TRP A 171 -2.22 10.92 0.51
C TRP A 171 -2.10 10.16 -0.81
N GLY A 172 -2.90 10.54 -1.80
CA GLY A 172 -2.82 9.96 -3.16
C GLY A 172 -3.20 8.49 -3.20
N ALA A 173 -2.50 7.73 -4.06
CA ALA A 173 -2.74 6.30 -4.24
C ALA A 173 -2.54 5.51 -2.94
N THR A 174 -1.51 5.85 -2.16
CA THR A 174 -1.23 5.22 -0.87
C THR A 174 -2.42 5.31 0.08
N ALA A 175 -3.00 6.50 0.24
CA ALA A 175 -4.16 6.69 1.12
C ALA A 175 -5.43 6.01 0.57
N SER A 176 -5.65 6.02 -0.75
CA SER A 176 -6.77 5.33 -1.39
C SER A 176 -6.72 3.83 -1.15
N ILE A 177 -5.55 3.22 -1.35
CA ILE A 177 -5.32 1.78 -1.14
C ILE A 177 -5.53 1.40 0.33
N ILE A 178 -4.99 2.19 1.27
CA ILE A 178 -5.20 1.97 2.71
C ILE A 178 -6.69 2.09 3.06
N LYS A 179 -7.40 3.09 2.53
CA LYS A 179 -8.84 3.26 2.79
C LYS A 179 -9.65 2.05 2.32
N GLU A 180 -9.37 1.52 1.14
CA GLU A 180 -10.02 0.31 0.64
C GLU A 180 -9.76 -0.89 1.58
N PHE A 181 -8.51 -1.14 1.95
CA PHE A 181 -8.16 -2.18 2.90
C PHE A 181 -8.92 -2.04 4.22
N LEU A 182 -8.94 -0.83 4.80
CA LEU A 182 -9.67 -0.55 6.02
C LEU A 182 -11.17 -0.79 5.89
N SER A 183 -11.77 -0.48 4.74
CA SER A 183 -13.19 -0.74 4.49
C SER A 183 -13.50 -2.24 4.49
N ILE A 184 -12.60 -3.08 3.97
CA ILE A 184 -12.75 -4.53 3.96
C ILE A 184 -12.72 -5.11 5.38
N ILE A 185 -11.79 -4.65 6.22
CA ILE A 185 -11.65 -5.17 7.59
C ILE A 185 -12.66 -4.60 8.59
N ASN A 186 -13.35 -3.49 8.26
CA ASN A 186 -14.36 -2.85 9.10
C ASN A 186 -15.81 -3.07 8.64
N ALA A 187 -16.05 -3.75 7.53
CA ALA A 187 -17.38 -3.88 6.90
C ALA A 187 -18.49 -4.43 7.83
N ASP A 188 -18.13 -5.10 8.93
CA ASP A 188 -19.12 -5.67 9.88
C ASP A 188 -19.47 -4.73 11.05
N ASN A 189 -18.75 -3.60 11.22
CA ASN A 189 -19.07 -2.65 12.30
C ASN A 189 -20.29 -1.77 12.00
N GLU A 190 -20.73 -1.67 10.75
CA GLU A 190 -21.89 -0.87 10.35
C GLU A 190 -23.20 -1.67 10.35
N THR A 191 -23.16 -2.99 10.25
CA THR A 191 -24.38 -3.85 10.26
C THR A 191 -24.94 -4.08 11.67
N ASN A 192 -24.19 -3.84 12.73
CA ASN A 192 -24.62 -4.02 14.12
C ASN A 192 -25.12 -2.73 14.81
N LYS A 193 -25.31 -1.64 14.06
CA LYS A 193 -25.86 -0.35 14.57
C LYS A 193 -27.26 -0.03 14.03
N LYS A 194 -28.04 -1.06 13.72
CA LYS A 194 -29.49 -0.87 13.42
C LYS A 194 -30.33 -1.58 14.46
#